data_424b570b1539efe372291f7c6700aa10
#
_entry.id   424b570b1539efe372291f7c6700aa10
#
_cell.length_a   1.000
_cell.length_b   1.000
_cell.length_c   1.000
_cell.angle_alpha   90.00
_cell.angle_beta   90.00
_cell.angle_gamma   90.00
#
_symmetry.space_group_name_H-M   'P 1'
#
loop_
_entity.id
_entity.type
_entity.pdbx_description
1 polymer ?
#
loop_
_entity_poly.entity_id
_entity_poly.type
_entity_poly.pdbx_seq_one_letter_code
_entity_poly.pdbx_strand_id
1 'polypeptide(L)'
;VYRRERSRRWQAAFSIDGKAIRISTGKKDLNEAKEIARDTYLEYKFRHKNDLPVITKKFSDVARLAITDMRKQLDAGLGKKVYADYIVCIERYLVPYFGSQYVTSIDYEKVQSFYEWRRAKMGREPKASTLNTHNSAMNRVFDEAVARGFLAHKNVPMLVNKGEKSERRPDFTREEYATMIRKLPHWIKHGKAGKPTDMRYLMRDYVLILANTGMRHGTEALNLNWKHITLFEENDLQYLEMSVTGKTGRRDIIC
;
A
#
# COMPACT_ATOMS: atom_id res chain seq x y z
N VAL A 1 19.54 24.88 -30.94
CA VAL A 1 20.72 24.11 -30.50
C VAL A 1 21.74 25.10 -29.97
N TYR A 2 22.35 24.83 -28.84
CA TYR A 2 23.34 25.69 -28.20
C TYR A 2 24.45 24.87 -27.54
N ARG A 3 25.58 25.49 -27.22
CA ARG A 3 26.71 24.86 -26.56
C ARG A 3 26.93 25.51 -25.20
N ARG A 4 27.12 24.69 -24.16
CA ARG A 4 27.52 25.20 -22.84
C ARG A 4 29.03 25.43 -22.81
N GLU A 5 29.50 26.44 -22.12
CA GLU A 5 30.92 26.85 -22.06
C GLU A 5 31.89 25.70 -21.73
N ARG A 6 31.47 24.75 -20.87
CA ARG A 6 32.31 23.62 -20.44
C ARG A 6 31.95 22.29 -21.14
N SER A 7 31.08 22.30 -22.16
CA SER A 7 30.63 21.08 -22.84
C SER A 7 31.18 20.99 -24.25
N ARG A 8 31.78 19.85 -24.61
CA ARG A 8 32.14 19.53 -25.98
C ARG A 8 30.95 19.07 -26.84
N ARG A 9 29.78 18.84 -26.22
CA ARG A 9 28.59 18.33 -26.90
C ARG A 9 27.51 19.41 -26.98
N TRP A 10 26.80 19.42 -28.10
CA TRP A 10 25.68 20.31 -28.33
C TRP A 10 24.47 19.92 -27.49
N GLN A 11 23.72 20.93 -27.10
CA GLN A 11 22.45 20.81 -26.37
C GLN A 11 21.34 21.35 -27.26
N ALA A 12 20.13 20.80 -27.13
CA ALA A 12 18.93 21.35 -27.74
C ALA A 12 17.96 21.84 -26.65
N ALA A 13 17.29 22.96 -26.93
CA ALA A 13 16.20 23.46 -26.10
C ALA A 13 15.03 23.82 -27.02
N PHE A 14 13.84 23.39 -26.64
CA PHE A 14 12.59 23.72 -27.30
C PHE A 14 11.44 23.71 -26.30
N SER A 15 10.28 24.25 -26.69
CA SER A 15 9.09 24.25 -25.86
C SER A 15 7.97 23.45 -26.52
N ILE A 16 7.24 22.68 -25.73
CA ILE A 16 6.00 21.99 -26.12
C ILE A 16 4.94 22.34 -25.08
N ASP A 17 3.84 22.94 -25.51
CA ASP A 17 2.74 23.37 -24.64
C ASP A 17 3.23 24.17 -23.41
N GLY A 18 4.07 25.19 -23.66
CA GLY A 18 4.64 26.04 -22.60
C GLY A 18 5.70 25.37 -21.73
N LYS A 19 5.93 24.06 -21.83
CA LYS A 19 6.95 23.33 -21.08
C LYS A 19 8.29 23.37 -21.79
N ALA A 20 9.30 23.98 -21.19
CA ALA A 20 10.66 24.01 -21.72
C ALA A 20 11.36 22.65 -21.55
N ILE A 21 11.86 22.12 -22.64
CA ILE A 21 12.57 20.83 -22.70
C ILE A 21 14.00 21.10 -23.11
N ARG A 22 14.95 20.54 -22.38
CA ARG A 22 16.38 20.63 -22.66
C ARG A 22 16.98 19.24 -22.71
N ILE A 23 17.65 18.93 -23.81
CA ILE A 23 18.27 17.61 -24.03
C ILE A 23 19.73 17.78 -24.46
N SER A 24 20.53 16.75 -24.21
CA SER A 24 21.85 16.64 -24.84
C SER A 24 21.70 15.88 -26.15
N THR A 25 22.23 16.41 -27.24
CA THR A 25 22.24 15.70 -28.52
C THR A 25 23.29 14.58 -28.55
N GLY A 26 24.22 14.57 -27.58
CA GLY A 26 25.33 13.59 -27.55
C GLY A 26 26.42 13.87 -28.60
N LYS A 27 26.18 14.78 -29.55
CA LYS A 27 27.03 15.02 -30.72
C LYS A 27 27.95 16.23 -30.52
N LYS A 28 29.15 16.15 -31.17
CA LYS A 28 30.12 17.26 -31.21
C LYS A 28 29.97 18.07 -32.50
N ASP A 29 29.52 17.45 -33.60
CA ASP A 29 29.21 18.11 -34.85
C ASP A 29 27.87 18.87 -34.74
N LEU A 30 27.80 20.07 -35.33
CA LEU A 30 26.65 20.94 -35.29
C LEU A 30 25.49 20.43 -36.14
N ASN A 31 25.80 19.86 -37.32
CA ASN A 31 24.77 19.42 -38.27
C ASN A 31 24.08 18.16 -37.74
N GLU A 32 24.87 17.17 -37.28
CA GLU A 32 24.32 15.99 -36.60
C GLU A 32 23.49 16.39 -35.36
N ALA A 33 23.95 17.37 -34.62
CA ALA A 33 23.22 17.85 -33.45
C ALA A 33 21.88 18.52 -33.82
N LYS A 34 21.83 19.25 -34.93
CA LYS A 34 20.57 19.86 -35.44
C LYS A 34 19.59 18.80 -35.91
N GLU A 35 20.04 17.75 -36.59
CA GLU A 35 19.18 16.62 -36.98
C GLU A 35 18.55 15.95 -35.75
N ILE A 36 19.36 15.54 -34.78
CA ILE A 36 18.86 14.93 -33.54
C ILE A 36 17.89 15.86 -32.80
N ALA A 37 18.19 17.17 -32.74
CA ALA A 37 17.32 18.12 -32.12
C ALA A 37 15.96 18.24 -32.84
N ARG A 38 15.96 18.19 -34.17
CA ARG A 38 14.75 18.24 -35.00
C ARG A 38 13.91 16.96 -34.82
N ASP A 39 14.54 15.82 -34.90
CA ASP A 39 13.87 14.52 -34.74
C ASP A 39 13.25 14.39 -33.35
N THR A 40 14.00 14.76 -32.32
CA THR A 40 13.50 14.77 -30.95
C THR A 40 12.33 15.75 -30.77
N TYR A 41 12.39 16.95 -31.37
CA TYR A 41 11.28 17.90 -31.34
C TYR A 41 10.02 17.33 -32.00
N LEU A 42 10.18 16.71 -33.17
CA LEU A 42 9.06 16.08 -33.90
C LEU A 42 8.45 14.92 -33.10
N GLU A 43 9.29 14.09 -32.48
CA GLU A 43 8.85 13.01 -31.61
C GLU A 43 8.04 13.54 -30.43
N TYR A 44 8.55 14.54 -29.73
CA TYR A 44 7.84 15.14 -28.58
C TYR A 44 6.54 15.84 -29.01
N LYS A 45 6.52 16.50 -30.16
CA LYS A 45 5.31 17.09 -30.74
C LYS A 45 4.28 16.02 -31.09
N PHE A 46 4.73 14.90 -31.68
CA PHE A 46 3.86 13.74 -31.95
C PHE A 46 3.29 13.14 -30.65
N ARG A 47 4.12 12.96 -29.64
CA ARG A 47 3.68 12.46 -28.32
C ARG A 47 2.62 13.37 -27.72
N HIS A 48 2.84 14.67 -27.72
CA HIS A 48 1.87 15.66 -27.22
C HIS A 48 0.55 15.59 -27.98
N LYS A 49 0.62 15.56 -29.35
CA LYS A 49 -0.58 15.48 -30.19
C LYS A 49 -1.42 14.22 -29.95
N ASN A 50 -0.80 13.14 -29.47
CA ASN A 50 -1.46 11.84 -29.23
C ASN A 50 -1.69 11.57 -27.71
N ASP A 51 -1.65 12.58 -26.88
CA ASP A 51 -1.82 12.48 -25.43
C ASP A 51 -0.85 11.47 -24.78
N LEU A 52 0.36 11.36 -25.34
CA LEU A 52 1.43 10.56 -24.78
C LEU A 52 2.34 11.43 -23.89
N PRO A 53 2.93 10.88 -22.82
CA PRO A 53 3.84 11.62 -21.96
C PRO A 53 5.03 12.18 -22.75
N VAL A 54 5.19 13.48 -22.70
CA VAL A 54 6.33 14.19 -23.32
C VAL A 54 7.61 13.95 -22.51
N ILE A 55 7.48 13.90 -21.18
CA ILE A 55 8.59 13.61 -20.27
C ILE A 55 8.23 12.34 -19.49
N THR A 56 9.15 11.40 -19.43
CA THR A 56 9.03 10.19 -18.63
C THR A 56 10.17 10.09 -17.61
N LYS A 57 10.01 9.28 -16.60
CA LYS A 57 10.98 9.06 -15.53
C LYS A 57 11.23 7.57 -15.31
N LYS A 58 12.38 7.25 -14.73
CA LYS A 58 12.65 5.89 -14.27
C LYS A 58 11.72 5.54 -13.13
N PHE A 59 11.38 4.26 -13.04
CA PHE A 59 10.53 3.75 -11.96
C PHE A 59 11.08 4.09 -10.57
N SER A 60 12.41 3.99 -10.36
CA SER A 60 13.05 4.35 -9.09
C SER A 60 12.83 5.82 -8.68
N ASP A 61 12.80 6.74 -9.66
CA ASP A 61 12.60 8.16 -9.37
C ASP A 61 11.15 8.45 -8.97
N VAL A 62 10.19 7.82 -9.67
CA VAL A 62 8.77 7.94 -9.34
C VAL A 62 8.45 7.25 -8.02
N ALA A 63 9.03 6.07 -7.79
CA ALA A 63 8.88 5.34 -6.53
C ALA A 63 9.36 6.19 -5.32
N ARG A 64 10.48 6.90 -5.47
CA ARG A 64 10.96 7.82 -4.42
C ARG A 64 9.96 8.94 -4.12
N LEU A 65 9.30 9.50 -5.14
CA LEU A 65 8.25 10.51 -4.95
C LEU A 65 7.04 9.93 -4.22
N ALA A 66 6.55 8.76 -4.64
CA ALA A 66 5.43 8.08 -4.01
C ALA A 66 5.74 7.70 -2.54
N ILE A 67 6.96 7.20 -2.25
CA ILE A 67 7.41 6.91 -0.88
C ILE A 67 7.44 8.18 -0.03
N THR A 68 7.97 9.29 -0.58
CA THR A 68 8.04 10.57 0.14
C THR A 68 6.65 11.08 0.49
N ASP A 69 5.69 10.98 -0.44
CA ASP A 69 4.31 11.37 -0.19
C ASP A 69 3.65 10.49 0.88
N MET A 70 3.78 9.17 0.78
CA MET A 70 3.25 8.24 1.77
C MET A 70 3.84 8.45 3.16
N ARG A 71 5.15 8.73 3.28
CA ARG A 71 5.80 9.04 4.56
C ARG A 71 5.25 10.32 5.16
N LYS A 72 5.12 11.40 4.38
CA LYS A 72 4.51 12.65 4.84
C LYS A 72 3.09 12.45 5.38
N GLN A 73 2.29 11.64 4.70
CA GLN A 73 0.93 11.34 5.16
C GLN A 73 0.92 10.53 6.46
N LEU A 74 1.83 9.55 6.62
CA LEU A 74 1.97 8.78 7.85
C LEU A 74 2.41 9.66 9.03
N ASP A 75 3.40 10.51 8.82
CA ASP A 75 3.94 11.43 9.85
C ASP A 75 2.89 12.46 10.29
N ALA A 76 2.02 12.89 9.36
CA ALA A 76 0.90 13.77 9.66
C ALA A 76 -0.31 13.06 10.31
N GLY A 77 -0.26 11.72 10.49
CA GLY A 77 -1.38 10.95 11.02
C GLY A 77 -2.59 10.82 10.08
N LEU A 78 -2.48 11.29 8.84
CA LEU A 78 -3.54 11.29 7.83
C LEU A 78 -3.48 10.07 6.91
N GLY A 79 -2.33 9.40 6.85
CA GLY A 79 -2.08 8.26 5.98
C GLY A 79 -2.70 6.95 6.47
N LYS A 80 -2.98 6.06 5.54
CA LYS A 80 -3.39 4.69 5.86
C LYS A 80 -2.20 3.94 6.47
N LYS A 81 -2.39 3.23 7.60
CA LYS A 81 -1.34 2.41 8.24
C LYS A 81 -0.64 1.45 7.25
N VAL A 82 -1.37 0.95 6.27
CA VAL A 82 -0.85 0.05 5.21
C VAL A 82 0.21 0.70 4.31
N TYR A 83 0.38 2.02 4.34
CA TYR A 83 1.45 2.69 3.57
C TYR A 83 2.84 2.26 4.02
N ALA A 84 3.02 1.90 5.30
CA ALA A 84 4.29 1.30 5.76
C ALA A 84 4.60 0.00 5.01
N ASP A 85 3.60 -0.87 4.83
CA ASP A 85 3.76 -2.12 4.07
C ASP A 85 4.02 -1.86 2.58
N TYR A 86 3.38 -0.84 1.99
CA TYR A 86 3.61 -0.46 0.61
C TYR A 86 5.04 0.05 0.40
N ILE A 87 5.56 0.87 1.30
CA ILE A 87 6.94 1.38 1.25
C ILE A 87 7.92 0.20 1.28
N VAL A 88 7.77 -0.72 2.22
CA VAL A 88 8.60 -1.94 2.32
C VAL A 88 8.52 -2.76 1.02
N CYS A 89 7.32 -2.93 0.45
CA CYS A 89 7.14 -3.64 -0.81
C CYS A 89 7.86 -2.95 -1.97
N ILE A 90 7.71 -1.63 -2.09
CA ILE A 90 8.36 -0.84 -3.15
C ILE A 90 9.88 -0.97 -3.05
N GLU A 91 10.44 -0.77 -1.87
CA GLU A 91 11.89 -0.80 -1.65
C GLU A 91 12.49 -2.21 -1.83
N ARG A 92 11.79 -3.25 -1.36
CA ARG A 92 12.32 -4.62 -1.34
C ARG A 92 12.11 -5.39 -2.64
N TYR A 93 11.03 -5.10 -3.39
CA TYR A 93 10.63 -5.88 -4.56
C TYR A 93 10.53 -5.05 -5.83
N LEU A 94 9.84 -3.89 -5.81
CA LEU A 94 9.55 -3.15 -7.02
C LEU A 94 10.75 -2.39 -7.55
N VAL A 95 11.46 -1.65 -6.71
CA VAL A 95 12.65 -0.88 -7.11
C VAL A 95 13.79 -1.80 -7.57
N PRO A 96 14.11 -2.92 -6.92
CA PRO A 96 15.14 -3.84 -7.40
C PRO A 96 14.85 -4.44 -8.78
N TYR A 97 13.58 -4.60 -9.16
CA TYR A 97 13.22 -5.18 -10.45
C TYR A 97 12.98 -4.11 -11.54
N PHE A 98 12.18 -3.10 -11.25
CA PHE A 98 11.78 -2.09 -12.24
C PHE A 98 12.61 -0.81 -12.20
N GLY A 99 13.41 -0.58 -11.18
CA GLY A 99 13.99 0.73 -10.86
C GLY A 99 14.76 1.39 -11.98
N SER A 100 15.50 0.65 -12.81
CA SER A 100 16.25 1.16 -13.94
C SER A 100 15.40 1.43 -15.20
N GLN A 101 14.18 0.90 -15.25
CA GLN A 101 13.28 0.99 -16.40
C GLN A 101 12.48 2.30 -16.35
N TYR A 102 12.12 2.83 -17.51
CA TYR A 102 11.18 3.96 -17.59
C TYR A 102 9.76 3.47 -17.31
N VAL A 103 8.95 4.29 -16.59
CA VAL A 103 7.57 3.91 -16.26
C VAL A 103 6.71 3.65 -17.50
N THR A 104 7.01 4.31 -18.63
CA THR A 104 6.34 4.10 -19.91
C THR A 104 6.73 2.81 -20.62
N SER A 105 7.79 2.15 -20.21
CA SER A 105 8.24 0.88 -20.81
C SER A 105 7.77 -0.35 -20.02
N ILE A 106 7.05 -0.14 -18.91
CA ILE A 106 6.51 -1.25 -18.10
C ILE A 106 5.13 -1.61 -18.64
N ASP A 107 5.09 -2.69 -19.39
CA ASP A 107 3.89 -3.28 -20.00
C ASP A 107 3.41 -4.52 -19.22
N TYR A 108 2.36 -5.15 -19.74
CA TYR A 108 1.80 -6.36 -19.15
C TYR A 108 2.81 -7.50 -19.08
N GLU A 109 3.64 -7.71 -20.11
CA GLU A 109 4.61 -8.82 -20.15
C GLU A 109 5.69 -8.64 -19.08
N LYS A 110 6.18 -7.42 -18.90
CA LYS A 110 7.14 -7.12 -17.83
C LYS A 110 6.55 -7.31 -16.44
N VAL A 111 5.27 -7.04 -16.28
CA VAL A 111 4.57 -7.33 -15.01
C VAL A 111 4.46 -8.84 -14.79
N GLN A 112 4.18 -9.66 -15.82
CA GLN A 112 4.18 -11.11 -15.68
C GLN A 112 5.58 -11.65 -15.32
N SER A 113 6.62 -11.18 -15.99
CA SER A 113 8.02 -11.55 -15.67
C SER A 113 8.41 -11.14 -14.24
N PHE A 114 7.92 -10.00 -13.76
CA PHE A 114 8.08 -9.61 -12.35
C PHE A 114 7.40 -10.59 -11.40
N TYR A 115 6.24 -11.13 -11.73
CA TYR A 115 5.56 -12.11 -10.87
C TYR A 115 6.39 -13.38 -10.69
N GLU A 116 7.02 -13.87 -11.75
CA GLU A 116 7.93 -15.02 -11.70
C GLU A 116 9.18 -14.72 -10.89
N TRP A 117 9.83 -13.59 -11.13
CA TRP A 117 10.99 -13.14 -10.37
C TRP A 117 10.67 -12.98 -8.89
N ARG A 118 9.52 -12.39 -8.56
CA ARG A 118 9.08 -12.21 -7.16
C ARG A 118 8.87 -13.54 -6.47
N ARG A 119 8.22 -14.52 -7.14
CA ARG A 119 8.03 -15.88 -6.63
C ARG A 119 9.36 -16.54 -6.32
N ALA A 120 10.31 -16.49 -7.25
CA ALA A 120 11.66 -17.01 -7.04
C ALA A 120 12.37 -16.32 -5.86
N LYS A 121 12.27 -14.98 -5.77
CA LYS A 121 12.87 -14.20 -4.67
C LYS A 121 12.25 -14.50 -3.32
N MET A 122 10.96 -14.85 -3.25
CA MET A 122 10.27 -15.22 -2.02
C MET A 122 10.52 -16.67 -1.60
N GLY A 123 10.98 -17.53 -2.50
CA GLY A 123 11.17 -18.96 -2.29
C GLY A 123 9.88 -19.73 -2.01
N ARG A 124 8.72 -19.13 -2.28
CA ARG A 124 7.39 -19.73 -2.08
C ARG A 124 6.34 -19.04 -2.93
N GLU A 125 5.20 -19.73 -3.14
CA GLU A 125 4.03 -19.10 -3.77
C GLU A 125 3.43 -18.03 -2.83
N PRO A 126 3.27 -16.77 -3.29
CA PRO A 126 2.69 -15.72 -2.47
C PRO A 126 1.17 -15.86 -2.38
N LYS A 127 0.62 -15.70 -1.18
CA LYS A 127 -0.84 -15.68 -0.96
C LYS A 127 -1.50 -14.48 -1.64
N ALA A 128 -2.78 -14.61 -1.99
CA ALA A 128 -3.56 -13.54 -2.64
C ALA A 128 -3.52 -12.20 -1.86
N SER A 129 -3.52 -12.24 -0.52
CA SER A 129 -3.39 -11.04 0.31
C SER A 129 -2.05 -10.31 0.12
N THR A 130 -0.95 -11.07 0.00
CA THR A 130 0.38 -10.53 -0.29
C THR A 130 0.42 -9.90 -1.68
N LEU A 131 -0.18 -10.57 -2.68
CA LEU A 131 -0.26 -10.04 -4.04
C LEU A 131 -1.08 -8.76 -4.10
N ASN A 132 -2.21 -8.67 -3.38
CA ASN A 132 -3.00 -7.45 -3.27
C ASN A 132 -2.19 -6.29 -2.71
N THR A 133 -1.41 -6.52 -1.64
CA THR A 133 -0.54 -5.49 -1.06
C THR A 133 0.51 -5.02 -2.07
N HIS A 134 1.16 -5.96 -2.78
CA HIS A 134 2.17 -5.63 -3.79
C HIS A 134 1.58 -4.89 -5.01
N ASN A 135 0.41 -5.32 -5.50
CA ASN A 135 -0.28 -4.65 -6.59
C ASN A 135 -0.74 -3.24 -6.18
N SER A 136 -1.25 -3.08 -4.95
CA SER A 136 -1.61 -1.76 -4.42
C SER A 136 -0.40 -0.84 -4.28
N ALA A 137 0.74 -1.37 -3.83
CA ALA A 137 1.99 -0.62 -3.75
C ALA A 137 2.48 -0.18 -5.14
N MET A 138 2.38 -1.06 -6.14
CA MET A 138 2.74 -0.75 -7.54
C MET A 138 1.81 0.30 -8.15
N ASN A 139 0.48 0.19 -7.90
CA ASN A 139 -0.49 1.19 -8.33
C ASN A 139 -0.17 2.57 -7.73
N ARG A 140 0.23 2.68 -6.46
CA ARG A 140 0.64 3.97 -5.87
C ARG A 140 1.79 4.63 -6.63
N VAL A 141 2.73 3.86 -7.16
CA VAL A 141 3.82 4.40 -7.99
C VAL A 141 3.31 4.84 -9.36
N PHE A 142 2.41 4.06 -9.98
CA PHE A 142 1.81 4.46 -11.26
C PHE A 142 0.87 5.66 -11.11
N ASP A 143 0.08 5.75 -10.04
CA ASP A 143 -0.77 6.90 -9.74
C ASP A 143 0.07 8.18 -9.65
N GLU A 144 1.21 8.12 -8.97
CA GLU A 144 2.16 9.24 -8.88
C GLU A 144 2.75 9.60 -10.26
N ALA A 145 3.05 8.59 -11.09
CA ALA A 145 3.53 8.79 -12.46
C ALA A 145 2.47 9.49 -13.32
N VAL A 146 1.21 9.08 -13.19
CA VAL A 146 0.07 9.67 -13.93
C VAL A 146 -0.20 11.09 -13.45
N ALA A 147 -0.29 11.31 -12.14
CA ALA A 147 -0.55 12.63 -11.55
C ALA A 147 0.50 13.67 -11.97
N ARG A 148 1.75 13.25 -12.18
CA ARG A 148 2.84 14.14 -12.64
C ARG A 148 3.01 14.17 -14.17
N GLY A 149 2.19 13.47 -14.93
CA GLY A 149 2.27 13.42 -16.39
C GLY A 149 3.48 12.65 -16.93
N PHE A 150 4.08 11.73 -16.17
CA PHE A 150 5.17 10.85 -16.62
C PHE A 150 4.65 9.58 -17.30
N LEU A 151 3.38 9.24 -17.10
CA LEU A 151 2.68 8.11 -17.68
C LEU A 151 1.24 8.53 -18.03
N ALA A 152 0.74 8.15 -19.20
CA ALA A 152 -0.68 8.32 -19.50
C ALA A 152 -1.50 7.23 -18.79
N HIS A 153 -2.67 7.58 -18.25
CA HIS A 153 -3.52 6.64 -17.52
C HIS A 153 -3.85 5.37 -18.32
N LYS A 154 -4.11 5.52 -19.63
CA LYS A 154 -4.38 4.40 -20.55
C LYS A 154 -3.22 3.40 -20.71
N ASN A 155 -2.02 3.80 -20.32
CA ASN A 155 -0.79 2.98 -20.44
C ASN A 155 -0.39 2.35 -19.10
N VAL A 156 -1.19 2.52 -18.04
CA VAL A 156 -0.97 1.81 -16.78
C VAL A 156 -1.23 0.32 -17.00
N PRO A 157 -0.26 -0.56 -16.72
CA PRO A 157 -0.44 -1.99 -16.95
C PRO A 157 -1.47 -2.59 -16.00
N MET A 158 -2.26 -3.53 -16.50
CA MET A 158 -3.21 -4.26 -15.68
C MET A 158 -2.48 -5.20 -14.72
N LEU A 159 -2.77 -5.08 -13.43
CA LEU A 159 -2.23 -5.93 -12.38
C LEU A 159 -3.23 -7.03 -12.03
N VAL A 160 -2.80 -8.28 -12.13
CA VAL A 160 -3.65 -9.45 -11.84
C VAL A 160 -3.23 -10.08 -10.53
N ASN A 161 -4.20 -10.56 -9.76
CA ASN A 161 -3.97 -11.37 -8.58
C ASN A 161 -4.39 -12.81 -8.87
N LYS A 162 -3.39 -13.68 -9.11
CA LYS A 162 -3.57 -15.12 -9.30
C LYS A 162 -3.20 -15.92 -8.04
N GLY A 163 -3.03 -15.25 -6.90
CA GLY A 163 -2.64 -15.91 -5.66
C GLY A 163 -3.73 -16.80 -5.10
N GLU A 164 -3.31 -17.80 -4.37
CA GLU A 164 -4.18 -18.71 -3.64
C GLU A 164 -5.01 -17.92 -2.61
N LYS A 165 -6.32 -18.09 -2.64
CA LYS A 165 -7.21 -17.49 -1.64
C LYS A 165 -6.95 -18.17 -0.30
N SER A 166 -6.77 -17.38 0.75
CA SER A 166 -6.74 -17.95 2.09
C SER A 166 -8.12 -18.43 2.46
N GLU A 167 -8.20 -19.63 3.02
CA GLU A 167 -9.42 -20.09 3.65
C GLU A 167 -9.80 -19.16 4.81
N ARG A 168 -11.10 -19.00 5.01
CA ARG A 168 -11.61 -18.30 6.19
C ARG A 168 -11.17 -19.06 7.44
N ARG A 169 -10.68 -18.37 8.44
CA ARG A 169 -10.41 -19.00 9.74
C ARG A 169 -11.71 -19.55 10.28
N PRO A 170 -11.73 -20.82 10.73
CA PRO A 170 -12.93 -21.38 11.32
C PRO A 170 -13.32 -20.61 12.58
N ASP A 171 -14.61 -20.52 12.81
CA ASP A 171 -15.18 -19.99 14.04
C ASP A 171 -15.21 -21.11 15.08
N PHE A 172 -15.27 -20.79 16.38
CA PHE A 172 -15.55 -21.79 17.41
C PHE A 172 -16.99 -22.26 17.29
N THR A 173 -17.21 -23.57 17.35
CA THR A 173 -18.55 -24.12 17.54
C THR A 173 -19.02 -23.81 18.97
N ARG A 174 -20.33 -23.98 19.22
CA ARG A 174 -20.89 -23.81 20.57
C ARG A 174 -20.28 -24.80 21.56
N GLU A 175 -20.02 -26.02 21.14
CA GLU A 175 -19.42 -27.10 21.95
C GLU A 175 -17.96 -26.77 22.29
N GLU A 176 -17.19 -26.30 21.32
CA GLU A 176 -15.80 -25.86 21.52
C GLU A 176 -15.73 -24.68 22.46
N TYR A 177 -16.60 -23.68 22.28
CA TYR A 177 -16.70 -22.53 23.17
C TYR A 177 -17.07 -22.96 24.60
N ALA A 178 -18.11 -23.77 24.77
CA ALA A 178 -18.51 -24.30 26.08
C ALA A 178 -17.38 -25.11 26.74
N THR A 179 -16.65 -25.89 25.96
CA THR A 179 -15.49 -26.65 26.44
C THR A 179 -14.36 -25.74 26.89
N MET A 180 -14.06 -24.69 26.13
CA MET A 180 -13.09 -23.66 26.50
C MET A 180 -13.46 -23.02 27.83
N ILE A 181 -14.71 -22.53 27.97
CA ILE A 181 -15.19 -21.88 29.21
C ILE A 181 -15.06 -22.81 30.41
N ARG A 182 -15.44 -24.09 30.30
CA ARG A 182 -15.29 -25.07 31.39
C ARG A 182 -13.85 -25.30 31.81
N LYS A 183 -12.90 -25.23 30.88
CA LYS A 183 -11.47 -25.47 31.15
C LYS A 183 -10.73 -24.24 31.68
N LEU A 184 -11.24 -23.03 31.47
CA LEU A 184 -10.59 -21.80 31.93
C LEU A 184 -10.30 -21.77 33.44
N PRO A 185 -11.21 -22.16 34.37
CA PRO A 185 -10.92 -22.17 35.82
C PRO A 185 -9.75 -23.11 36.16
N HIS A 186 -9.70 -24.28 35.55
CA HIS A 186 -8.60 -25.23 35.74
C HIS A 186 -7.27 -24.63 35.23
N TRP A 187 -7.25 -24.03 34.03
CA TRP A 187 -6.07 -23.39 33.48
C TRP A 187 -5.56 -22.22 34.35
N ILE A 188 -6.46 -21.45 34.94
CA ILE A 188 -6.11 -20.37 35.87
C ILE A 188 -5.44 -20.94 37.13
N LYS A 189 -6.07 -21.97 37.75
CA LYS A 189 -5.63 -22.58 39.01
C LYS A 189 -4.28 -23.28 38.90
N HIS A 190 -3.99 -23.94 37.78
CA HIS A 190 -2.78 -24.74 37.59
C HIS A 190 -1.61 -23.97 36.95
N GLY A 191 -1.68 -22.66 36.94
CA GLY A 191 -0.59 -21.80 36.48
C GLY A 191 0.38 -21.40 37.59
N LYS A 192 1.50 -20.80 37.18
CA LYS A 192 2.42 -20.17 38.13
C LYS A 192 1.69 -19.09 38.91
N ALA A 193 1.85 -19.08 40.24
CA ALA A 193 1.27 -18.08 41.12
C ALA A 193 1.80 -16.64 40.87
N GLY A 194 1.09 -15.63 41.32
CA GLY A 194 1.43 -14.23 41.20
C GLY A 194 0.92 -13.57 39.92
N LYS A 195 1.64 -12.56 39.40
CA LYS A 195 1.24 -11.81 38.18
C LYS A 195 0.73 -12.66 37.00
N PRO A 196 1.30 -13.86 36.68
CA PRO A 196 0.73 -14.73 35.66
C PRO A 196 -0.69 -15.19 35.94
N THR A 197 -1.06 -15.39 37.20
CA THR A 197 -2.43 -15.78 37.59
C THR A 197 -3.41 -14.63 37.36
N ASP A 198 -3.07 -13.40 37.76
CA ASP A 198 -3.88 -12.21 37.52
C ASP A 198 -4.13 -12.00 36.04
N MET A 199 -3.08 -12.15 35.22
CA MET A 199 -3.19 -12.06 33.77
C MET A 199 -4.12 -13.15 33.18
N ARG A 200 -4.23 -14.33 33.79
CA ARG A 200 -5.15 -15.36 33.34
C ARG A 200 -6.60 -15.06 33.68
N TYR A 201 -6.85 -14.46 34.84
CA TYR A 201 -8.18 -13.93 35.17
C TYR A 201 -8.58 -12.84 34.17
N LEU A 202 -7.71 -11.87 33.94
CA LEU A 202 -7.95 -10.81 32.96
C LEU A 202 -8.21 -11.39 31.56
N MET A 203 -7.44 -12.39 31.14
CA MET A 203 -7.62 -13.04 29.83
C MET A 203 -8.95 -13.75 29.73
N ARG A 204 -9.38 -14.46 30.80
CA ARG A 204 -10.72 -15.08 30.85
C ARG A 204 -11.81 -14.04 30.63
N ASP A 205 -11.78 -12.97 31.42
CA ASP A 205 -12.82 -11.95 31.38
C ASP A 205 -12.82 -11.22 30.03
N TYR A 206 -11.65 -10.97 29.49
CA TYR A 206 -11.49 -10.37 28.16
C TYR A 206 -12.07 -11.26 27.04
N VAL A 207 -11.81 -12.56 27.08
CA VAL A 207 -12.37 -13.53 26.12
C VAL A 207 -13.89 -13.59 26.23
N LEU A 208 -14.43 -13.62 27.46
CA LEU A 208 -15.87 -13.63 27.70
C LEU A 208 -16.54 -12.36 27.16
N ILE A 209 -15.96 -11.19 27.41
CA ILE A 209 -16.47 -9.92 26.90
C ILE A 209 -16.48 -9.95 25.37
N LEU A 210 -15.35 -10.28 24.72
CA LEU A 210 -15.27 -10.29 23.26
C LEU A 210 -16.26 -11.27 22.64
N ALA A 211 -16.41 -12.47 23.21
CA ALA A 211 -17.28 -13.51 22.67
C ALA A 211 -18.77 -13.15 22.79
N ASN A 212 -19.17 -12.52 23.91
CA ASN A 212 -20.58 -12.19 24.16
C ASN A 212 -21.00 -10.85 23.56
N THR A 213 -20.05 -9.95 23.31
CA THR A 213 -20.36 -8.61 22.76
C THR A 213 -20.09 -8.49 21.25
N GLY A 214 -19.35 -9.43 20.66
CA GLY A 214 -18.88 -9.30 19.29
C GLY A 214 -17.95 -8.10 19.05
N MET A 215 -17.39 -7.54 20.13
CA MET A 215 -16.39 -6.47 20.07
C MET A 215 -15.11 -6.98 19.41
N ARG A 216 -14.52 -6.18 18.53
CA ARG A 216 -13.26 -6.56 17.89
C ARG A 216 -12.09 -6.35 18.84
N HIS A 217 -11.25 -7.39 18.94
CA HIS A 217 -9.95 -7.25 19.58
C HIS A 217 -9.14 -6.11 18.93
N GLY A 218 -8.41 -5.38 19.75
CA GLY A 218 -7.57 -4.26 19.31
C GLY A 218 -8.29 -2.92 19.44
N THR A 219 -8.50 -2.18 18.35
CA THR A 219 -8.93 -0.77 18.42
C THR A 219 -10.23 -0.55 19.20
N GLU A 220 -11.25 -1.39 19.03
CA GLU A 220 -12.53 -1.23 19.75
C GLU A 220 -12.35 -1.48 21.25
N ALA A 221 -11.70 -2.59 21.60
CA ALA A 221 -11.49 -2.96 22.99
C ALA A 221 -10.49 -2.03 23.72
N LEU A 222 -9.41 -1.60 23.03
CA LEU A 222 -8.39 -0.73 23.63
C LEU A 222 -8.89 0.71 23.86
N ASN A 223 -9.87 1.16 23.06
CA ASN A 223 -10.43 2.51 23.18
C ASN A 223 -11.68 2.57 24.08
N LEU A 224 -12.14 1.43 24.62
CA LEU A 224 -13.28 1.39 25.51
C LEU A 224 -12.91 2.00 26.87
N ASN A 225 -13.74 2.93 27.33
CA ASN A 225 -13.63 3.59 28.63
C ASN A 225 -14.97 3.48 29.35
N TRP A 226 -14.97 3.59 30.67
CA TRP A 226 -16.18 3.55 31.48
C TRP A 226 -17.28 4.53 31.05
N LYS A 227 -16.91 5.70 30.57
CA LYS A 227 -17.85 6.69 30.01
C LYS A 227 -18.61 6.24 28.77
N HIS A 228 -18.18 5.15 28.13
CA HIS A 228 -18.80 4.57 26.94
C HIS A 228 -19.72 3.41 27.27
N ILE A 229 -19.94 3.15 28.57
CA ILE A 229 -20.74 2.03 29.04
C ILE A 229 -21.94 2.61 29.79
N THR A 230 -23.14 2.24 29.37
CA THR A 230 -24.40 2.66 29.96
C THR A 230 -25.22 1.43 30.34
N LEU A 231 -25.74 1.41 31.56
CA LEU A 231 -26.73 0.43 31.98
C LEU A 231 -28.10 1.07 31.82
N PHE A 232 -29.02 0.38 31.19
CA PHE A 232 -30.41 0.82 31.10
C PHE A 232 -31.37 -0.36 31.27
N GLU A 233 -32.61 -0.05 31.64
CA GLU A 233 -33.67 -1.04 31.86
C GLU A 233 -34.79 -0.82 30.85
N GLU A 234 -35.22 -1.90 30.20
CA GLU A 234 -36.33 -1.90 29.28
C GLU A 234 -37.12 -3.21 29.42
N ASN A 235 -38.43 -3.10 29.59
CA ASN A 235 -39.34 -4.26 29.78
C ASN A 235 -38.92 -5.17 30.96
N ASP A 236 -38.56 -4.61 32.10
CA ASP A 236 -38.07 -5.30 33.30
C ASP A 236 -36.75 -6.11 33.09
N LEU A 237 -36.05 -5.84 32.01
CA LEU A 237 -34.74 -6.43 31.71
C LEU A 237 -33.65 -5.38 31.74
N GLN A 238 -32.53 -5.74 32.35
CA GLN A 238 -31.34 -4.88 32.36
C GLN A 238 -30.46 -5.14 31.15
N TYR A 239 -30.07 -4.07 30.52
CA TYR A 239 -29.19 -4.08 29.35
C TYR A 239 -27.91 -3.29 29.59
N LEU A 240 -26.84 -3.74 28.97
CA LEU A 240 -25.57 -3.04 28.91
C LEU A 240 -25.36 -2.53 27.48
N GLU A 241 -25.26 -1.22 27.34
CA GLU A 241 -24.86 -0.58 26.07
C GLU A 241 -23.41 -0.16 26.13
N MET A 242 -22.64 -0.49 25.09
CA MET A 242 -21.23 -0.10 24.92
C MET A 242 -21.04 0.62 23.59
N SER A 243 -20.66 1.90 23.63
CA SER A 243 -20.28 2.67 22.46
C SER A 243 -18.81 2.41 22.12
N VAL A 244 -18.57 1.70 21.02
CA VAL A 244 -17.21 1.36 20.55
C VAL A 244 -16.85 2.07 19.26
N THR A 245 -15.59 2.47 19.12
CA THR A 245 -15.08 3.11 17.92
C THR A 245 -13.98 2.24 17.29
N GLY A 246 -14.22 1.79 16.08
CA GLY A 246 -13.31 0.94 15.33
C GLY A 246 -12.96 1.49 13.96
N LYS A 247 -12.39 0.63 13.11
CA LYS A 247 -11.96 0.98 11.74
C LYS A 247 -13.10 1.53 10.87
N THR A 248 -14.33 1.10 11.11
CA THR A 248 -15.52 1.47 10.31
C THR A 248 -16.35 2.58 10.95
N GLY A 249 -15.83 3.24 11.99
CA GLY A 249 -16.52 4.28 12.75
C GLY A 249 -17.03 3.80 14.10
N ARG A 250 -17.94 4.59 14.69
CA ARG A 250 -18.62 4.30 15.97
C ARG A 250 -19.79 3.36 15.72
N ARG A 251 -20.00 2.44 16.64
CA ARG A 251 -21.19 1.57 16.74
C ARG A 251 -21.52 1.32 18.21
N ASP A 252 -22.77 1.06 18.49
CA ASP A 252 -23.23 0.68 19.81
C ASP A 252 -23.49 -0.84 19.84
N ILE A 253 -23.15 -1.45 20.96
CA ILE A 253 -23.30 -2.87 21.23
C ILE A 253 -24.24 -2.97 22.43
N ILE A 254 -25.32 -3.69 22.30
CA ILE A 254 -26.29 -3.95 23.38
C ILE A 254 -26.17 -5.42 23.77
N CYS A 255 -26.08 -5.69 25.07
CA CYS A 255 -25.96 -7.03 25.66
C CYS A 255 -26.98 -7.19 26.80
#